data_7bd203638058025e415cbc58bfc516fa
#
_entry.id   7bd203638058025e415cbc58bfc516fa
#
_cell.length_a   1.000
_cell.length_b   1.000
_cell.length_c   1.000
_cell.angle_alpha   90.00
_cell.angle_beta   90.00
_cell.angle_gamma   90.00
#
_symmetry.space_group_name_H-M   'P 1'
#
loop_
_entity.id
_entity.type
_entity.pdbx_description
1 polymer ?
#
loop_
_entity_poly.entity_id
_entity_poly.type
_entity_poly.pdbx_seq_one_letter_code
_entity_poly.pdbx_strand_id
1 'polypeptide(L)'
;MTCVGQQMIFTIIYVSDSNVSPFGDLAIAELQNIERHAHFNNDLYDVRGFLFYYQNRFLQILQGEFDSIISVFGKIKDDPRHRNLRVVWFSNAEGHAFSKWSMLYSMNYASENFKKMTVETSTIARFVPDRGHLSPQAFRFLMDMATQTVEELNDSQEKLYG
;
A
#
# COMPACT_ATOMS: atom_id res chain seq x y z
N MET A 1 -0.11 28.15 27.44
CA MET A 1 0.03 27.74 26.03
C MET A 1 0.29 26.24 25.99
N THR A 2 -0.72 25.47 25.72
CA THR A 2 -0.53 24.05 25.42
C THR A 2 0.02 23.96 24.00
N CYS A 3 1.29 23.62 23.87
CA CYS A 3 1.82 23.13 22.61
C CYS A 3 1.03 21.86 22.27
N VAL A 4 0.06 21.98 21.37
CA VAL A 4 -0.51 20.81 20.71
C VAL A 4 0.69 20.24 19.95
N GLY A 5 1.27 19.17 20.47
CA GLY A 5 2.37 18.50 19.83
C GLY A 5 1.93 18.10 18.43
N GLN A 6 2.62 18.62 17.43
CA GLN A 6 2.36 18.27 16.05
C GLN A 6 2.60 16.75 15.93
N GLN A 7 1.55 15.99 15.61
CA GLN A 7 1.67 14.55 15.45
C GLN A 7 2.65 14.24 14.32
N MET A 8 3.71 13.51 14.65
CA MET A 8 4.70 13.10 13.65
C MET A 8 4.17 11.91 12.87
N ILE A 9 3.99 12.09 11.58
CA ILE A 9 3.62 11.04 10.64
C ILE A 9 4.87 10.41 10.06
N PHE A 10 4.87 9.09 9.94
CA PHE A 10 5.94 8.31 9.32
C PHE A 10 5.41 7.60 8.08
N THR A 11 6.31 7.40 7.12
CA THR A 11 6.06 6.58 5.94
C THR A 11 6.95 5.36 5.99
N ILE A 12 6.36 4.18 5.86
CA ILE A 12 7.08 2.93 5.63
C ILE A 12 6.63 2.33 4.30
N ILE A 13 7.60 1.85 3.52
CA ILE A 13 7.34 1.11 2.28
C ILE A 13 8.06 -0.22 2.38
N TYR A 14 7.34 -1.29 2.10
CA TYR A 14 7.91 -2.63 2.00
C TYR A 14 7.47 -3.33 0.74
N VAL A 15 8.25 -4.31 0.35
CA VAL A 15 7.93 -5.30 -0.69
C VAL A 15 8.00 -6.69 -0.10
N SER A 16 7.19 -7.60 -0.62
CA SER A 16 7.20 -8.99 -0.21
C SER A 16 6.76 -9.90 -1.35
N ASP A 17 7.08 -11.18 -1.23
CA ASP A 17 6.59 -12.21 -2.15
C ASP A 17 5.27 -12.78 -1.60
N SER A 18 4.31 -13.00 -2.49
CA SER A 18 3.00 -13.53 -2.13
C SER A 18 3.03 -15.05 -1.94
N ASN A 19 2.35 -15.53 -0.89
CA ASN A 19 1.96 -16.91 -0.70
C ASN A 19 0.50 -17.18 -1.07
N VAL A 20 -0.20 -16.17 -1.59
CA VAL A 20 -1.55 -16.30 -2.12
C VAL A 20 -1.53 -17.19 -3.36
N SER A 21 -2.55 -18.03 -3.52
CA SER A 21 -2.69 -18.84 -4.74
C SER A 21 -2.61 -17.96 -6.00
N PRO A 22 -1.73 -18.29 -6.97
CA PRO A 22 -1.53 -17.42 -8.14
C PRO A 22 -2.67 -17.48 -9.15
N PHE A 23 -3.63 -18.41 -9.03
CA PHE A 23 -4.64 -18.67 -10.04
C PHE A 23 -6.04 -18.83 -9.48
N GLY A 24 -7.05 -18.42 -10.28
CA GLY A 24 -8.46 -18.75 -10.15
C GLY A 24 -9.19 -18.03 -9.01
N ASP A 25 -10.37 -18.54 -8.69
CA ASP A 25 -11.30 -17.97 -7.72
C ASP A 25 -10.74 -17.94 -6.29
N LEU A 26 -9.86 -18.89 -5.96
CA LEU A 26 -9.21 -18.94 -4.65
C LEU A 26 -8.27 -17.74 -4.43
N ALA A 27 -7.53 -17.34 -5.46
CA ALA A 27 -6.67 -16.16 -5.42
C ALA A 27 -7.50 -14.88 -5.14
N ILE A 28 -8.64 -14.74 -5.83
CA ILE A 28 -9.53 -13.59 -5.65
C ILE A 28 -10.07 -13.57 -4.21
N ALA A 29 -10.54 -14.69 -3.69
CA ALA A 29 -11.07 -14.78 -2.33
C ALA A 29 -10.02 -14.43 -1.28
N GLU A 30 -8.78 -14.88 -1.45
CA GLU A 30 -7.67 -14.56 -0.55
C GLU A 30 -7.32 -13.06 -0.60
N LEU A 31 -7.25 -12.45 -1.78
CA LEU A 31 -6.99 -11.02 -1.94
C LEU A 31 -8.10 -10.15 -1.34
N GLN A 32 -9.36 -10.52 -1.54
CA GLN A 32 -10.50 -9.85 -0.91
C GLN A 32 -10.46 -9.96 0.61
N ASN A 33 -10.01 -11.08 1.14
CA ASN A 33 -9.87 -11.28 2.57
C ASN A 33 -8.73 -10.41 3.15
N ILE A 34 -7.62 -10.29 2.44
CA ILE A 34 -6.53 -9.35 2.78
C ILE A 34 -7.06 -7.92 2.83
N GLU A 35 -7.80 -7.50 1.80
CA GLU A 35 -8.37 -6.16 1.71
C GLU A 35 -9.28 -5.84 2.91
N ARG A 36 -10.19 -6.74 3.25
CA ARG A 36 -11.10 -6.55 4.40
C ARG A 36 -10.36 -6.45 5.73
N HIS A 37 -9.41 -7.34 5.99
CA HIS A 37 -8.62 -7.32 7.22
C HIS A 37 -7.76 -6.07 7.31
N ALA A 38 -7.14 -5.67 6.21
CA ALA A 38 -6.31 -4.47 6.17
C ALA A 38 -7.14 -3.19 6.38
N HIS A 39 -8.30 -3.07 5.75
CA HIS A 39 -9.21 -1.95 6.00
C HIS A 39 -9.57 -1.83 7.47
N PHE A 40 -9.99 -2.92 8.09
CA PHE A 40 -10.35 -2.93 9.50
C PHE A 40 -9.19 -2.51 10.41
N ASN A 41 -8.03 -3.11 10.24
CA ASN A 41 -6.86 -2.81 11.07
C ASN A 41 -6.33 -1.39 10.83
N ASN A 42 -6.27 -0.96 9.59
CA ASN A 42 -5.73 0.35 9.24
C ASN A 42 -6.64 1.48 9.72
N ASP A 43 -7.95 1.32 9.59
CA ASP A 43 -8.92 2.30 10.14
C ASP A 43 -8.83 2.38 11.66
N LEU A 44 -8.68 1.24 12.34
CA LEU A 44 -8.58 1.19 13.80
C LEU A 44 -7.39 2.00 14.33
N TYR A 45 -6.27 1.99 13.61
CA TYR A 45 -5.02 2.67 14.00
C TYR A 45 -4.79 4.01 13.27
N ASP A 46 -5.75 4.49 12.48
CA ASP A 46 -5.59 5.67 11.60
C ASP A 46 -4.31 5.57 10.73
N VAL A 47 -4.09 4.40 10.15
CA VAL A 47 -3.03 4.17 9.17
C VAL A 47 -3.62 4.25 7.77
N ARG A 48 -3.01 5.06 6.94
CA ARG A 48 -3.44 5.31 5.56
C ARG A 48 -2.35 4.87 4.61
N GLY A 49 -2.71 4.65 3.36
CA GLY A 49 -1.73 4.25 2.36
C GLY A 49 -2.30 3.45 1.22
N PHE A 50 -1.45 2.62 0.65
CA PHE A 50 -1.76 1.91 -0.57
C PHE A 50 -1.07 0.54 -0.59
N LEU A 51 -1.85 -0.50 -0.91
CA LEU A 51 -1.33 -1.85 -1.14
C LEU A 51 -1.54 -2.22 -2.61
N PHE A 52 -0.48 -2.59 -3.27
CA PHE A 52 -0.49 -3.05 -4.64
C PHE A 52 -0.08 -4.53 -4.72
N TYR A 53 -0.91 -5.34 -5.38
CA TYR A 53 -0.62 -6.74 -5.66
C TYR A 53 -0.45 -6.94 -7.16
N TYR A 54 0.72 -7.39 -7.56
CA TYR A 54 1.06 -7.62 -8.96
C TYR A 54 2.15 -8.68 -9.12
N GLN A 55 1.94 -9.62 -10.05
CA GLN A 55 2.91 -10.69 -10.35
C GLN A 55 3.42 -11.44 -9.12
N ASN A 56 2.50 -11.87 -8.26
CA ASN A 56 2.80 -12.58 -7.01
C ASN A 56 3.67 -11.81 -6.02
N ARG A 57 3.61 -10.49 -6.06
CA ARG A 57 4.31 -9.60 -5.13
C ARG A 57 3.36 -8.58 -4.53
N PHE A 58 3.68 -8.19 -3.32
CA PHE A 58 3.07 -7.05 -2.64
C PHE A 58 4.06 -5.89 -2.58
N LEU A 59 3.55 -4.70 -2.82
CA LEU A 59 4.20 -3.45 -2.48
C LEU A 59 3.20 -2.65 -1.65
N GLN A 60 3.60 -2.22 -0.46
CA GLN A 60 2.70 -1.45 0.41
C GLN A 60 3.40 -0.20 0.93
N ILE A 61 2.64 0.90 0.90
CA ILE A 61 2.96 2.16 1.55
C ILE A 61 2.02 2.32 2.72
N LEU A 62 2.56 2.58 3.91
CA LEU A 62 1.78 2.89 5.11
C LEU A 62 2.24 4.22 5.69
N GLN A 63 1.26 5.06 6.06
CA GLN A 63 1.48 6.32 6.75
C GLN A 63 0.63 6.41 8.02
N GLY A 64 1.23 6.87 9.08
CA GLY A 64 0.57 7.05 10.36
C GLY A 64 1.54 7.47 11.45
N GLU A 65 1.05 7.62 12.65
CA GLU A 65 1.89 7.82 13.81
C GLU A 65 2.80 6.61 14.04
N PHE A 66 3.94 6.83 14.65
CA PHE A 66 4.95 5.79 14.85
C PHE A 66 4.38 4.53 15.52
N ASP A 67 3.70 4.68 16.66
CA ASP A 67 3.16 3.53 17.40
C ASP A 67 2.09 2.78 16.61
N SER A 68 1.27 3.50 15.85
CA SER A 68 0.26 2.91 14.97
C SER A 68 0.88 2.11 13.84
N ILE A 69 1.90 2.66 13.18
CA ILE A 69 2.64 1.97 12.12
C ILE A 69 3.32 0.71 12.66
N ILE A 70 3.97 0.79 13.81
CA ILE A 70 4.65 -0.38 14.41
C ILE A 70 3.64 -1.47 14.75
N SER A 71 2.47 -1.11 15.27
CA SER A 71 1.40 -2.07 15.59
C SER A 71 0.86 -2.76 14.33
N VAL A 72 0.55 -1.99 13.28
CA VAL A 72 0.07 -2.55 12.01
C VAL A 72 1.15 -3.37 11.32
N PHE A 73 2.37 -2.85 11.24
CA PHE A 73 3.49 -3.52 10.59
C PHE A 73 3.86 -4.85 11.27
N GLY A 74 3.79 -4.90 12.61
CA GLY A 74 3.99 -6.13 13.36
C GLY A 74 3.00 -7.23 12.97
N LYS A 75 1.73 -6.90 12.79
CA LYS A 75 0.71 -7.84 12.29
C LYS A 75 0.97 -8.28 10.85
N ILE A 76 1.37 -7.37 10.00
CA ILE A 76 1.70 -7.66 8.59
C ILE A 76 2.91 -8.61 8.52
N LYS A 77 3.94 -8.34 9.28
CA LYS A 77 5.17 -9.15 9.30
C LYS A 77 4.90 -10.61 9.67
N ASP A 78 3.95 -10.85 10.56
CA ASP A 78 3.59 -12.20 11.04
C ASP A 78 2.52 -12.87 10.17
N ASP A 79 2.00 -12.20 9.15
CA ASP A 79 0.97 -12.74 8.26
C ASP A 79 1.56 -13.80 7.31
N PRO A 80 1.05 -15.07 7.33
CA PRO A 80 1.58 -16.14 6.50
C PRO A 80 1.26 -16.02 5.00
N ARG A 81 0.46 -15.03 4.60
CA ARG A 81 0.07 -14.84 3.19
C ARG A 81 1.17 -14.22 2.34
N HIS A 82 2.30 -13.87 2.94
CA HIS A 82 3.49 -13.41 2.23
C HIS A 82 4.77 -13.87 2.93
N ARG A 83 5.89 -13.70 2.23
CA ARG A 83 7.23 -14.04 2.71
C ARG A 83 8.27 -13.07 2.13
N ASN A 84 9.50 -13.17 2.63
CA ASN A 84 10.62 -12.34 2.16
C ASN A 84 10.32 -10.83 2.22
N LEU A 85 9.62 -10.42 3.28
CA LEU A 85 9.30 -9.02 3.51
C LEU A 85 10.57 -8.21 3.68
N ARG A 86 10.68 -7.11 2.92
CA ARG A 86 11.82 -6.22 2.96
C ARG A 86 11.36 -4.77 2.96
N VAL A 87 11.74 -4.03 3.99
CA VAL A 87 11.51 -2.60 4.07
C VAL A 87 12.48 -1.88 3.12
N VAL A 88 11.93 -1.09 2.21
CA VAL A 88 12.70 -0.35 1.20
C VAL A 88 12.70 1.16 1.44
N TRP A 89 11.88 1.65 2.37
CA TRP A 89 11.84 3.06 2.77
C TRP A 89 11.25 3.22 4.16
N PHE A 90 11.83 4.12 4.94
CA PHE A 90 11.28 4.57 6.21
C PHE A 90 11.72 6.01 6.48
N SER A 91 10.78 6.92 6.64
CA SER A 91 11.06 8.34 6.94
C SER A 91 9.90 9.02 7.64
N ASN A 92 10.18 10.19 8.23
CA ASN A 92 9.12 11.10 8.63
C ASN A 92 8.43 11.67 7.40
N ALA A 93 7.20 12.13 7.58
CA ALA A 93 6.43 12.88 6.61
C ALA A 93 5.85 14.14 7.27
N GLU A 94 5.61 15.18 6.50
CA GLU A 94 4.97 16.41 7.00
C GLU A 94 3.49 16.21 7.37
N GLY A 95 2.88 15.15 6.87
CA GLY A 95 1.50 14.76 7.13
C GLY A 95 1.10 13.55 6.29
N HIS A 96 -0.18 13.21 6.35
CA HIS A 96 -0.73 12.16 5.50
C HIS A 96 -0.82 12.62 4.04
N ALA A 97 -0.20 11.86 3.12
CA ALA A 97 -0.37 12.03 1.68
C ALA A 97 -1.62 11.32 1.15
N PHE A 98 -2.14 10.35 1.89
CA PHE A 98 -3.31 9.56 1.53
C PHE A 98 -4.52 9.98 2.37
N SER A 99 -5.71 10.04 1.74
CA SER A 99 -6.97 10.31 2.43
C SER A 99 -7.48 9.11 3.22
N LYS A 100 -7.14 7.90 2.76
CA LYS A 100 -7.48 6.62 3.38
C LYS A 100 -6.50 5.54 2.95
N TRP A 101 -6.70 4.31 3.43
CA TRP A 101 -6.02 3.13 2.90
C TRP A 101 -6.82 2.53 1.74
N SER A 102 -6.14 2.07 0.70
CA SER A 102 -6.74 1.42 -0.46
C SER A 102 -5.87 0.28 -0.98
N MET A 103 -6.49 -0.67 -1.68
CA MET A 103 -5.79 -1.79 -2.30
C MET A 103 -6.12 -1.87 -3.79
N LEU A 104 -5.12 -2.15 -4.61
CA LEU A 104 -5.28 -2.41 -6.03
C LEU A 104 -4.78 -3.80 -6.40
N TYR A 105 -5.64 -4.55 -7.08
CA TYR A 105 -5.33 -5.83 -7.72
C TYR A 105 -6.22 -6.02 -8.96
N SER A 106 -5.89 -6.95 -9.84
CA SER A 106 -6.48 -7.06 -11.19
C SER A 106 -8.00 -7.19 -11.25
N MET A 107 -8.62 -7.64 -10.16
CA MET A 107 -10.05 -7.97 -10.13
C MET A 107 -10.95 -6.90 -9.52
N ASN A 108 -10.39 -5.86 -8.92
CA ASN A 108 -11.17 -4.81 -8.26
C ASN A 108 -11.19 -3.47 -9.01
N TYR A 109 -10.65 -3.44 -10.24
CA TYR A 109 -10.54 -2.22 -11.00
C TYR A 109 -10.80 -2.42 -12.51
N ALA A 110 -11.30 -1.37 -13.19
CA ALA A 110 -11.57 -1.40 -14.60
C ALA A 110 -10.27 -1.63 -15.42
N SER A 111 -10.36 -2.50 -16.41
CA SER A 111 -9.21 -3.09 -17.08
C SER A 111 -8.18 -2.12 -17.68
N GLU A 112 -8.60 -0.94 -18.16
CA GLU A 112 -7.67 0.02 -18.77
C GLU A 112 -6.83 0.77 -17.74
N ASN A 113 -7.44 1.21 -16.64
CA ASN A 113 -6.72 1.87 -15.55
C ASN A 113 -5.75 0.89 -14.87
N PHE A 114 -6.17 -0.36 -14.72
CA PHE A 114 -5.27 -1.40 -14.21
C PHE A 114 -4.07 -1.62 -15.13
N LYS A 115 -4.28 -1.66 -16.46
CA LYS A 115 -3.18 -1.81 -17.43
C LYS A 115 -2.19 -0.65 -17.35
N LYS A 116 -2.67 0.58 -17.26
CA LYS A 116 -1.82 1.77 -17.07
C LYS A 116 -0.99 1.66 -15.80
N MET A 117 -1.63 1.31 -14.70
CA MET A 117 -0.99 1.11 -13.40
C MET A 117 0.05 -0.01 -13.42
N THR A 118 -0.26 -1.14 -14.07
CA THR A 118 0.70 -2.26 -14.17
C THR A 118 1.93 -1.90 -14.98
N VAL A 119 1.78 -1.11 -16.04
CA VAL A 119 2.91 -0.60 -16.82
C VAL A 119 3.77 0.34 -15.96
N GLU A 120 3.18 1.28 -15.26
CA GLU A 120 3.89 2.19 -14.35
C GLU A 120 4.56 1.43 -13.21
N THR A 121 3.87 0.44 -12.64
CA THR A 121 4.40 -0.37 -11.53
C THR A 121 5.48 -1.34 -11.98
N SER A 122 5.40 -1.91 -13.17
CA SER A 122 6.50 -2.71 -13.72
C SER A 122 7.75 -1.84 -13.94
N THR A 123 7.56 -0.57 -14.26
CA THR A 123 8.64 0.42 -14.28
C THR A 123 9.20 0.67 -12.90
N ILE A 124 8.33 0.81 -11.88
CA ILE A 124 8.76 0.97 -10.49
C ILE A 124 9.49 -0.27 -9.97
N ALA A 125 9.02 -1.47 -10.30
CA ALA A 125 9.69 -2.71 -9.90
C ALA A 125 11.14 -2.77 -10.38
N ARG A 126 11.48 -2.07 -11.47
CA ARG A 126 12.87 -1.91 -11.92
C ARG A 126 13.68 -0.95 -11.05
N PHE A 127 13.03 -0.01 -10.36
CA PHE A 127 13.68 0.94 -9.46
C PHE A 127 13.72 0.46 -8.02
N VAL A 128 12.99 -0.59 -7.66
CA VAL A 128 13.12 -1.24 -6.36
C VAL A 128 14.37 -2.12 -6.39
N PRO A 129 15.44 -1.74 -5.69
CA PRO A 129 16.67 -2.51 -5.75
C PRO A 129 16.47 -3.89 -5.10
N ASP A 130 17.20 -4.90 -5.56
CA ASP A 130 17.19 -6.22 -4.94
C ASP A 130 17.75 -6.21 -3.52
N ARG A 131 18.53 -5.18 -3.19
CA ARG A 131 19.08 -4.93 -1.85
C ARG A 131 19.10 -3.43 -1.57
N GLY A 132 18.93 -3.09 -0.29
CA GLY A 132 18.98 -1.70 0.16
C GLY A 132 17.64 -0.96 0.01
N HIS A 133 17.72 0.36 -0.09
CA HIS A 133 16.57 1.26 -0.02
C HIS A 133 16.29 1.92 -1.37
N LEU A 134 15.07 2.46 -1.50
CA LEU A 134 14.71 3.28 -2.65
C LEU A 134 15.58 4.55 -2.70
N SER A 135 15.88 5.01 -3.91
CA SER A 135 16.41 6.36 -4.08
C SER A 135 15.32 7.40 -3.75
N PRO A 136 15.70 8.65 -3.37
CA PRO A 136 14.72 9.71 -3.17
C PRO A 136 13.83 9.98 -4.39
N GLN A 137 14.38 9.81 -5.60
CA GLN A 137 13.63 9.98 -6.86
C GLN A 137 12.59 8.84 -7.05
N ALA A 138 12.99 7.59 -6.80
CA ALA A 138 12.09 6.44 -6.86
C ALA A 138 10.98 6.57 -5.80
N PHE A 139 11.31 7.02 -4.61
CA PHE A 139 10.33 7.29 -3.55
C PHE A 139 9.29 8.33 -4.01
N ARG A 140 9.73 9.48 -4.53
CA ARG A 140 8.81 10.53 -5.01
C ARG A 140 7.91 10.04 -6.12
N PHE A 141 8.46 9.33 -7.10
CA PHE A 141 7.70 8.77 -8.20
C PHE A 141 6.63 7.78 -7.71
N LEU A 142 7.00 6.90 -6.78
CA LEU A 142 6.09 5.93 -6.18
C LEU A 142 4.96 6.60 -5.40
N MET A 143 5.28 7.62 -4.61
CA MET A 143 4.28 8.36 -3.83
C MET A 143 3.30 9.09 -4.73
N ASP A 144 3.76 9.77 -5.76
CA ASP A 144 2.90 10.48 -6.71
C ASP A 144 1.95 9.52 -7.44
N MET A 145 2.46 8.40 -7.89
CA MET A 145 1.64 7.38 -8.54
C MET A 145 0.60 6.80 -7.59
N ALA A 146 1.01 6.43 -6.40
CA ALA A 146 0.11 5.80 -5.42
C ALA A 146 -0.99 6.76 -4.96
N THR A 147 -0.68 8.03 -4.70
CA THR A 147 -1.68 9.03 -4.29
C THR A 147 -2.70 9.30 -5.38
N GLN A 148 -2.27 9.42 -6.64
CA GLN A 148 -3.19 9.54 -7.78
C GLN A 148 -4.11 8.34 -7.92
N THR A 149 -3.59 7.14 -7.74
CA THR A 149 -4.38 5.91 -7.83
C THR A 149 -5.44 5.84 -6.75
N VAL A 150 -5.11 6.19 -5.53
CA VAL A 150 -6.08 6.21 -4.40
C VAL A 150 -7.20 7.20 -4.69
N GLU A 151 -6.91 8.38 -5.23
CA GLU A 151 -7.92 9.36 -5.63
C GLU A 151 -8.85 8.82 -6.72
N GLU A 152 -8.29 8.21 -7.78
CA GLU A 152 -9.06 7.61 -8.87
C GLU A 152 -9.97 6.46 -8.41
N LEU A 153 -9.48 5.62 -7.48
CA LEU A 153 -10.28 4.54 -6.87
C LEU A 153 -11.45 5.10 -6.06
N ASN A 154 -11.22 6.17 -5.32
CA ASN A 154 -12.27 6.84 -4.53
C ASN A 154 -13.36 7.41 -5.43
N ASP A 155 -12.99 8.15 -6.46
CA ASP A 155 -13.93 8.76 -7.42
C ASP A 155 -14.77 7.71 -8.14
N SER A 156 -14.17 6.56 -8.46
CA SER A 156 -14.86 5.46 -9.12
C SER A 156 -15.90 4.79 -8.20
N GLN A 157 -15.61 4.67 -6.91
CA GLN A 157 -16.56 4.13 -5.94
C GLN A 157 -17.73 5.08 -5.68
N GLU A 158 -17.48 6.38 -5.57
CA GLU A 158 -18.55 7.37 -5.40
C GLU A 158 -19.51 7.41 -6.58
N LYS A 159 -19.04 7.22 -7.80
CA LYS A 159 -19.88 7.15 -9.00
C LYS A 159 -20.74 5.89 -9.09
N LEU A 160 -20.35 4.80 -8.43
CA LEU A 160 -21.11 3.55 -8.41
C LEU A 160 -22.20 3.53 -7.34
N TYR A 161 -22.06 4.33 -6.29
CA TYR A 161 -22.96 4.37 -5.13
C TYR A 161 -23.63 5.74 -4.91
N GLY A 162 -23.34 6.69 -5.76
CA GLY A 162 -23.92 8.05 -5.74
C GLY A 162 -25.21 8.19 -6.50
#